data_7295e00c61f3416b8b330e88a0dcdbc1
#
_entry.id   7295e00c61f3416b8b330e88a0dcdbc1
#
_cell.length_a   1.000
_cell.length_b   1.000
_cell.length_c   1.000
_cell.angle_alpha   90.00
_cell.angle_beta   90.00
_cell.angle_gamma   90.00
#
_symmetry.space_group_name_H-M   'P 1'
#
loop_
_entity.id
_entity.type
_entity.pdbx_description
1 polymer ?
#
loop_
_entity_poly.entity_id
_entity_poly.type
_entity_poly.pdbx_seq_one_letter_code
_entity_poly.pdbx_strand_id
1 'polypeptide(L)'
;GFLAAYVLVWFSATPNPMLALWRPLLAGIGVAVALQLVLSVALRDRDRAALVASATVLVLSAAWVPLAVAATAATWLLIIGWRRRRHGEPDLGISAAMLSRNLAVFALAFAAVSAIPVLSWGVTSWQAAHPDARGQAVAGTPDIVVLLVDGYPRSDALLEMFGINNAPFEAALAGRGFGVAAHSRSNYTSTWTTLASMFHGKYVEEIPRLQPAPTDPAEQYRRVMLALEDSPVLDGLRRLGYEVVTVPSPFESAVLTGADRILSPPQLSSFELSLLQHSLLGRVAFSVAPGIVFDQHRGRLESTLALLTDEVARPSAVPRFVFAHLLAPHAPVVYNADGSAADPVSCFPACSIYGFASAADWGGFPGQLEHVNQMVLDAVDAIIAGDPDAIVIVMSDHGSHRTGTDAANAFRNFFAARVPGNPTLFEDDVTPLTVLARLAGIEFRSGDPYRGWASADLQPLTLTPWTGPLP
;
A
#
# COMPACT_ATOMS: atom_id res chain seq x y z
N GLY A 1 -6.57 3.78 26.12
CA GLY A 1 -7.70 4.47 25.48
C GLY A 1 -7.25 5.44 24.38
N PHE A 2 -6.50 6.50 24.73
CA PHE A 2 -6.15 7.58 23.79
C PHE A 2 -5.36 7.13 22.55
N LEU A 3 -4.34 6.26 22.69
CA LEU A 3 -3.61 5.75 21.54
C LEU A 3 -4.51 4.86 20.65
N ALA A 4 -5.36 4.04 21.25
CA ALA A 4 -6.33 3.26 20.50
C ALA A 4 -7.30 4.18 19.74
N ALA A 5 -7.84 5.21 20.40
CA ALA A 5 -8.70 6.19 19.75
C ALA A 5 -7.99 6.94 18.62
N TYR A 6 -6.73 7.33 18.79
CA TYR A 6 -5.91 7.94 17.75
C TYR A 6 -5.81 7.05 16.51
N VAL A 7 -5.45 5.76 16.70
CA VAL A 7 -5.36 4.80 15.60
C VAL A 7 -6.72 4.61 14.92
N LEU A 8 -7.82 4.47 15.70
CA LEU A 8 -9.16 4.27 15.17
C LEU A 8 -9.67 5.48 14.38
N VAL A 9 -9.41 6.68 14.85
CA VAL A 9 -9.80 7.93 14.16
C VAL A 9 -9.07 8.03 12.82
N TRP A 10 -7.76 7.84 12.80
CA TRP A 10 -6.98 7.88 11.55
C TRP A 10 -7.37 6.75 10.60
N PHE A 11 -7.64 5.54 11.12
CA PHE A 11 -8.11 4.42 10.31
C PHE A 11 -9.45 4.72 9.65
N SER A 12 -10.39 5.33 10.38
CA SER A 12 -11.69 5.68 9.83
C SER A 12 -11.64 6.85 8.83
N ALA A 13 -10.66 7.73 8.97
CA ALA A 13 -10.47 8.88 8.09
C ALA A 13 -9.75 8.54 6.77
N THR A 14 -9.03 7.42 6.74
CA THR A 14 -8.25 6.98 5.59
C THR A 14 -8.75 5.64 5.06
N PRO A 15 -8.66 5.37 3.74
CA PRO A 15 -9.09 4.11 3.15
C PRO A 15 -8.03 3.03 3.40
N ASN A 16 -8.27 2.18 4.40
CA ASN A 16 -7.39 1.06 4.74
C ASN A 16 -8.17 -0.24 4.90
N PRO A 17 -7.59 -1.39 4.53
CA PRO A 17 -8.19 -2.70 4.80
C PRO A 17 -8.13 -3.02 6.30
N MET A 18 -9.06 -3.82 6.79
CA MET A 18 -9.12 -4.18 8.22
C MET A 18 -7.83 -4.81 8.74
N LEU A 19 -7.08 -5.50 7.88
CA LEU A 19 -5.82 -6.12 8.26
C LEU A 19 -4.73 -5.09 8.68
N ALA A 20 -4.80 -3.85 8.19
CA ALA A 20 -3.83 -2.80 8.54
C ALA A 20 -4.02 -2.26 9.98
N LEU A 21 -5.14 -2.57 10.63
CA LEU A 21 -5.52 -2.00 11.92
C LEU A 21 -4.80 -2.66 13.11
N TRP A 22 -4.59 -3.97 13.08
CA TRP A 22 -4.22 -4.74 14.28
C TRP A 22 -2.79 -4.42 14.79
N ARG A 23 -1.82 -4.24 13.90
CA ARG A 23 -0.43 -3.92 14.28
C ARG A 23 -0.32 -2.60 15.02
N PRO A 24 -0.79 -1.45 14.48
CA PRO A 24 -0.71 -0.18 15.18
C PRO A 24 -1.57 -0.14 16.45
N LEU A 25 -2.71 -0.86 16.51
CA LEU A 25 -3.48 -0.98 17.76
C LEU A 25 -2.69 -1.70 18.85
N LEU A 26 -2.12 -2.86 18.53
CA LEU A 26 -1.33 -3.62 19.51
C LEU A 26 -0.06 -2.87 19.93
N ALA A 27 0.62 -2.22 18.98
CA ALA A 27 1.78 -1.38 19.28
C ALA A 27 1.38 -0.21 20.20
N GLY A 28 0.28 0.49 19.89
CA GLY A 28 -0.22 1.58 20.72
C GLY A 28 -0.62 1.14 22.14
N ILE A 29 -1.26 -0.01 22.28
CA ILE A 29 -1.58 -0.59 23.59
C ILE A 29 -0.28 -0.94 24.35
N GLY A 30 0.67 -1.60 23.68
CA GLY A 30 1.96 -1.97 24.26
C GLY A 30 2.74 -0.76 24.76
N VAL A 31 2.86 0.29 23.95
CA VAL A 31 3.51 1.55 24.33
C VAL A 31 2.82 2.21 25.52
N ALA A 32 1.48 2.27 25.54
CA ALA A 32 0.73 2.85 26.65
C ALA A 32 0.94 2.08 27.95
N VAL A 33 0.92 0.75 27.90
CA VAL A 33 1.18 -0.11 29.07
C VAL A 33 2.61 0.04 29.56
N ALA A 34 3.59 0.01 28.67
CA ALA A 34 5.01 0.17 29.03
C ALA A 34 5.25 1.54 29.69
N LEU A 35 4.73 2.62 29.09
CA LEU A 35 4.84 3.97 29.65
C LEU A 35 4.19 4.05 31.03
N GLN A 36 3.00 3.48 31.20
CA GLN A 36 2.29 3.44 32.49
C GLN A 36 3.09 2.71 33.53
N LEU A 37 3.70 1.56 33.20
CA LEU A 37 4.51 0.77 34.13
C LEU A 37 5.77 1.53 34.59
N VAL A 38 6.53 2.07 33.62
CA VAL A 38 7.75 2.85 33.89
C VAL A 38 7.44 4.05 34.81
N LEU A 39 6.40 4.81 34.45
CA LEU A 39 5.99 5.97 35.26
C LEU A 39 5.46 5.56 36.65
N SER A 40 4.77 4.43 36.76
CA SER A 40 4.29 3.93 38.05
C SER A 40 5.45 3.59 39.02
N VAL A 41 6.54 3.03 38.49
CA VAL A 41 7.75 2.76 39.26
C VAL A 41 8.46 4.06 39.64
N ALA A 42 8.61 4.98 38.66
CA ALA A 42 9.33 6.25 38.87
C ALA A 42 8.61 7.18 39.85
N LEU A 43 7.29 7.30 39.73
CA LEU A 43 6.47 8.20 40.54
C LEU A 43 5.96 7.55 41.83
N ARG A 44 6.08 6.24 41.97
CA ARG A 44 5.56 5.45 43.10
C ARG A 44 4.07 5.69 43.40
N ASP A 45 3.32 6.12 42.38
CA ASP A 45 1.91 6.46 42.44
C ASP A 45 1.27 6.14 41.09
N ARG A 46 0.38 5.15 41.06
CA ARG A 46 -0.26 4.67 39.84
C ARG A 46 -1.19 5.70 39.20
N ASP A 47 -1.88 6.50 40.00
CA ASP A 47 -2.82 7.50 39.49
C ASP A 47 -2.09 8.69 38.87
N ARG A 48 -1.02 9.17 39.52
CA ARG A 48 -0.14 10.20 38.96
C ARG A 48 0.54 9.70 37.67
N ALA A 49 1.01 8.46 37.66
CA ALA A 49 1.59 7.83 36.49
C ALA A 49 0.59 7.77 35.34
N ALA A 50 -0.68 7.42 35.59
CA ALA A 50 -1.74 7.39 34.58
C ALA A 50 -2.02 8.79 34.01
N LEU A 51 -2.04 9.82 34.82
CA LEU A 51 -2.20 11.20 34.38
C LEU A 51 -1.05 11.67 33.50
N VAL A 52 0.19 11.44 33.93
CA VAL A 52 1.38 11.81 33.17
C VAL A 52 1.45 11.01 31.86
N ALA A 53 1.20 9.69 31.90
CA ALA A 53 1.16 8.85 30.70
C ALA A 53 0.10 9.34 29.71
N SER A 54 -1.11 9.65 30.18
CA SER A 54 -2.19 10.16 29.33
C SER A 54 -1.84 11.52 28.73
N ALA A 55 -1.27 12.43 29.48
CA ALA A 55 -0.81 13.72 28.99
C ALA A 55 0.31 13.57 27.96
N THR A 56 1.29 12.69 28.23
CA THR A 56 2.38 12.38 27.29
C THR A 56 1.85 11.82 25.99
N VAL A 57 0.93 10.85 26.04
CA VAL A 57 0.31 10.27 24.85
C VAL A 57 -0.46 11.32 24.07
N LEU A 58 -1.27 12.14 24.72
CA LEU A 58 -2.01 13.22 24.05
C LEU A 58 -1.07 14.23 23.37
N VAL A 59 0.02 14.61 24.00
CA VAL A 59 1.00 15.55 23.42
C VAL A 59 1.72 14.90 22.23
N LEU A 60 2.16 13.66 22.36
CA LEU A 60 2.95 12.99 21.32
C LEU A 60 2.14 12.52 20.12
N SER A 61 0.87 12.15 20.32
CA SER A 61 -0.03 11.71 19.25
C SER A 61 -0.78 12.87 18.59
N ALA A 62 -0.83 14.05 19.22
CA ALA A 62 -1.68 15.14 18.76
C ALA A 62 -1.06 15.92 17.60
N ALA A 63 -1.85 16.07 16.54
CA ALA A 63 -1.75 17.22 15.66
C ALA A 63 -2.47 18.41 16.31
N TRP A 64 -1.74 19.47 16.62
CA TRP A 64 -2.10 20.85 17.01
C TRP A 64 -3.38 21.11 17.82
N VAL A 65 -4.56 20.57 17.48
CA VAL A 65 -5.86 20.90 18.11
C VAL A 65 -5.97 20.36 19.55
N PRO A 66 -5.65 19.08 19.84
CA PRO A 66 -5.65 18.60 21.22
C PRO A 66 -4.56 19.24 22.10
N LEU A 67 -3.42 19.65 21.52
CA LEU A 67 -2.38 20.39 22.25
C LEU A 67 -2.90 21.74 22.74
N ALA A 68 -3.62 22.48 21.91
CA ALA A 68 -4.24 23.73 22.29
C ALA A 68 -5.31 23.50 23.38
N VAL A 69 -6.14 22.49 23.24
CA VAL A 69 -7.17 22.14 24.23
C VAL A 69 -6.54 21.66 25.54
N ALA A 70 -5.55 20.77 25.49
CA ALA A 70 -4.86 20.26 26.68
C ALA A 70 -4.04 21.35 27.36
N ALA A 71 -3.33 22.19 26.61
CA ALA A 71 -2.59 23.33 27.15
C ALA A 71 -3.53 24.38 27.78
N THR A 72 -4.67 24.65 27.13
CA THR A 72 -5.69 25.55 27.65
C THR A 72 -6.29 25.00 28.94
N ALA A 73 -6.67 23.72 28.97
CA ALA A 73 -7.20 23.07 30.17
C ALA A 73 -6.19 23.02 31.31
N ALA A 74 -4.93 22.68 31.03
CA ALA A 74 -3.85 22.69 32.02
C ALA A 74 -3.57 24.08 32.56
N THR A 75 -3.53 25.08 31.68
CA THR A 75 -3.35 26.50 32.07
C THR A 75 -4.50 26.96 32.96
N TRP A 76 -5.75 26.64 32.61
CA TRP A 76 -6.92 26.93 33.42
C TRP A 76 -6.85 26.27 34.80
N LEU A 77 -6.49 25.00 34.89
CA LEU A 77 -6.34 24.31 36.16
C LEU A 77 -5.23 24.90 37.01
N LEU A 78 -4.11 25.30 36.42
CA LEU A 78 -3.02 25.99 37.11
C LEU A 78 -3.45 27.36 37.63
N ILE A 79 -4.19 28.14 36.84
CA ILE A 79 -4.71 29.43 37.22
C ILE A 79 -5.74 29.30 38.37
N ILE A 80 -6.64 28.32 38.29
CA ILE A 80 -7.61 28.05 39.35
C ILE A 80 -6.90 27.63 40.64
N GLY A 81 -5.94 26.71 40.55
CA GLY A 81 -5.16 26.24 41.70
C GLY A 81 -4.34 27.36 42.34
N TRP A 82 -3.70 28.24 41.52
CA TRP A 82 -2.97 29.39 42.00
C TRP A 82 -3.88 30.43 42.66
N ARG A 83 -5.04 30.78 42.03
CA ARG A 83 -6.04 31.70 42.64
C ARG A 83 -6.55 31.20 43.96
N ARG A 84 -6.91 29.94 44.11
CA ARG A 84 -7.41 29.33 45.35
C ARG A 84 -6.37 29.39 46.47
N ARG A 85 -5.10 29.03 46.19
CA ARG A 85 -4.01 29.13 47.14
C ARG A 85 -3.80 30.56 47.62
N ARG A 86 -3.96 31.51 46.73
CA ARG A 86 -3.77 32.96 47.05
C ARG A 86 -4.89 33.54 47.90
N HIS A 87 -6.09 32.97 47.80
CA HIS A 87 -7.26 33.43 48.55
C HIS A 87 -7.64 32.56 49.75
N GLY A 88 -6.81 31.58 50.10
CA GLY A 88 -7.04 30.67 51.25
C GLY A 88 -8.29 29.79 51.10
N GLU A 89 -8.75 29.56 49.91
CA GLU A 89 -9.90 28.70 49.64
C GLU A 89 -9.52 27.23 49.78
N PRO A 90 -10.47 26.36 50.21
CA PRO A 90 -10.24 24.93 50.35
C PRO A 90 -9.86 24.32 48.98
N ASP A 91 -9.02 23.32 49.05
CA ASP A 91 -8.57 22.56 47.87
C ASP A 91 -9.78 22.04 47.07
N LEU A 92 -9.66 21.94 45.73
CA LEU A 92 -10.78 21.53 44.82
C LEU A 92 -11.35 20.13 45.15
N GLY A 93 -10.76 19.40 46.10
CA GLY A 93 -11.16 18.05 46.45
C GLY A 93 -10.95 17.03 45.29
N ILE A 94 -10.29 17.47 44.24
CA ILE A 94 -10.00 16.63 43.05
C ILE A 94 -8.73 15.83 43.39
N SER A 95 -8.90 14.56 43.71
CA SER A 95 -7.76 13.64 43.89
C SER A 95 -7.22 13.19 42.52
N ALA A 96 -5.91 12.83 42.50
CA ALA A 96 -5.30 12.22 41.32
C ALA A 96 -6.05 10.95 40.89
N ALA A 97 -6.55 10.18 41.85
CA ALA A 97 -7.34 8.96 41.61
C ALA A 97 -8.69 9.26 40.91
N MET A 98 -9.40 10.30 41.33
CA MET A 98 -10.64 10.71 40.70
C MET A 98 -10.41 11.20 39.27
N LEU A 99 -9.37 12.02 39.05
CA LEU A 99 -9.03 12.55 37.74
C LEU A 99 -8.56 11.46 36.79
N SER A 100 -7.69 10.52 37.25
CA SER A 100 -7.21 9.39 36.45
C SER A 100 -8.36 8.48 36.03
N ARG A 101 -9.31 8.18 36.93
CA ARG A 101 -10.49 7.38 36.65
C ARG A 101 -11.40 8.05 35.61
N ASN A 102 -11.71 9.34 35.77
CA ASN A 102 -12.55 10.07 34.84
C ASN A 102 -11.90 10.18 33.45
N LEU A 103 -10.60 10.40 33.41
CA LEU A 103 -9.83 10.43 32.17
C LEU A 103 -9.80 9.04 31.47
N ALA A 104 -9.71 7.96 32.25
CA ALA A 104 -9.77 6.60 31.73
C ALA A 104 -11.16 6.29 31.12
N VAL A 105 -12.24 6.66 31.84
CA VAL A 105 -13.61 6.50 31.33
C VAL A 105 -13.82 7.31 30.04
N PHE A 106 -13.37 8.55 30.01
CA PHE A 106 -13.43 9.39 28.80
C PHE A 106 -12.64 8.77 27.65
N ALA A 107 -11.41 8.30 27.89
CA ALA A 107 -10.56 7.70 26.88
C ALA A 107 -11.15 6.39 26.32
N LEU A 108 -11.80 5.59 27.18
CA LEU A 108 -12.51 4.37 26.77
C LEU A 108 -13.78 4.70 25.96
N ALA A 109 -14.58 5.67 26.41
CA ALA A 109 -15.77 6.11 25.69
C ALA A 109 -15.40 6.70 24.33
N PHE A 110 -14.34 7.51 24.27
CA PHE A 110 -13.82 8.07 23.01
C PHE A 110 -13.34 6.97 22.05
N ALA A 111 -12.59 5.98 22.54
CA ALA A 111 -12.15 4.84 21.74
C ALA A 111 -13.36 4.01 21.25
N ALA A 112 -14.37 3.79 22.09
CA ALA A 112 -15.58 3.06 21.71
C ALA A 112 -16.37 3.79 20.60
N VAL A 113 -16.55 5.10 20.72
CA VAL A 113 -17.20 5.91 19.67
C VAL A 113 -16.38 5.89 18.37
N SER A 114 -15.05 6.01 18.47
CA SER A 114 -14.15 5.96 17.31
C SER A 114 -14.11 4.58 16.64
N ALA A 115 -14.50 3.52 17.34
CA ALA A 115 -14.60 2.17 16.77
C ALA A 115 -15.86 1.96 15.90
N ILE A 116 -16.90 2.77 16.06
CA ILE A 116 -18.17 2.59 15.31
C ILE A 116 -17.97 2.58 13.79
N PRO A 117 -17.33 3.61 13.17
CA PRO A 117 -17.11 3.61 11.72
C PRO A 117 -16.18 2.46 11.28
N VAL A 118 -15.21 2.08 12.13
CA VAL A 118 -14.31 0.95 11.85
C VAL A 118 -15.06 -0.38 11.83
N LEU A 119 -15.94 -0.60 12.80
CA LEU A 119 -16.78 -1.81 12.84
C LEU A 119 -17.77 -1.86 11.67
N SER A 120 -18.37 -0.71 11.33
CA SER A 120 -19.22 -0.62 10.14
C SER A 120 -18.47 -0.99 8.87
N TRP A 121 -17.24 -0.45 8.71
CA TRP A 121 -16.37 -0.80 7.59
C TRP A 121 -16.01 -2.29 7.60
N GLY A 122 -15.66 -2.86 8.75
CA GLY A 122 -15.36 -4.29 8.90
C GLY A 122 -16.52 -5.20 8.49
N VAL A 123 -17.76 -4.82 8.84
CA VAL A 123 -18.96 -5.56 8.39
C VAL A 123 -19.14 -5.46 6.87
N THR A 124 -18.96 -4.27 6.30
CA THR A 124 -19.08 -4.06 4.85
C THR A 124 -18.03 -4.86 4.08
N SER A 125 -16.78 -4.84 4.53
CA SER A 125 -15.69 -5.60 3.96
C SER A 125 -15.95 -7.11 4.07
N TRP A 126 -16.33 -7.58 5.25
CA TRP A 126 -16.70 -8.99 5.44
C TRP A 126 -17.86 -9.45 4.55
N GLN A 127 -18.87 -8.60 4.34
CA GLN A 127 -19.96 -8.90 3.43
C GLN A 127 -19.57 -8.91 1.96
N ALA A 128 -18.52 -8.19 1.57
CA ALA A 128 -17.97 -8.21 0.22
C ALA A 128 -17.14 -9.46 -0.06
N ALA A 129 -16.45 -9.99 0.96
CA ALA A 129 -15.59 -11.17 0.87
C ALA A 129 -16.43 -12.46 0.83
N HIS A 130 -16.73 -12.94 -0.37
CA HIS A 130 -17.41 -14.23 -0.58
C HIS A 130 -16.60 -15.08 -1.56
N PRO A 131 -15.42 -15.60 -1.15
CA PRO A 131 -14.63 -16.42 -2.05
C PRO A 131 -15.39 -17.71 -2.43
N ASP A 132 -15.42 -18.00 -3.71
CA ASP A 132 -15.93 -19.27 -4.23
C ASP A 132 -15.15 -20.45 -3.63
N ALA A 133 -15.83 -21.57 -3.47
CA ALA A 133 -15.15 -22.80 -3.07
C ALA A 133 -14.10 -23.18 -4.11
N ARG A 134 -12.91 -23.58 -3.64
CA ARG A 134 -11.83 -23.99 -4.53
C ARG A 134 -12.21 -25.25 -5.30
N GLY A 135 -12.05 -25.22 -6.62
CA GLY A 135 -12.17 -26.37 -7.50
C GLY A 135 -11.02 -27.36 -7.32
N GLN A 136 -11.08 -28.43 -8.07
CA GLN A 136 -9.97 -29.40 -8.15
C GLN A 136 -9.07 -29.02 -9.33
N ALA A 137 -7.78 -28.82 -9.05
CA ALA A 137 -6.80 -28.59 -10.08
C ALA A 137 -6.58 -29.86 -10.92
N VAL A 138 -6.32 -29.68 -12.21
CA VAL A 138 -5.85 -30.74 -13.09
C VAL A 138 -4.40 -31.05 -12.71
N ALA A 139 -4.02 -32.37 -12.73
CA ALA A 139 -2.65 -32.74 -12.45
C ALA A 139 -1.69 -32.08 -13.47
N GLY A 140 -0.60 -31.50 -12.99
CA GLY A 140 0.37 -30.77 -13.81
C GLY A 140 -0.01 -29.35 -14.15
N THR A 141 -1.05 -28.77 -13.51
CA THR A 141 -1.35 -27.34 -13.60
C THR A 141 -0.17 -26.54 -13.01
N PRO A 142 0.49 -25.65 -13.78
CA PRO A 142 1.65 -24.89 -13.30
C PRO A 142 1.24 -23.80 -12.30
N ASP A 143 2.15 -23.41 -11.43
CA ASP A 143 2.00 -22.17 -10.66
C ASP A 143 1.97 -20.95 -11.59
N ILE A 144 1.26 -19.92 -11.20
CA ILE A 144 1.23 -18.63 -11.87
C ILE A 144 1.84 -17.59 -10.93
N VAL A 145 2.92 -16.97 -11.33
CA VAL A 145 3.64 -15.95 -10.56
C VAL A 145 3.56 -14.63 -11.30
N VAL A 146 2.98 -13.63 -10.68
CA VAL A 146 2.87 -12.25 -11.22
C VAL A 146 3.65 -11.31 -10.32
N LEU A 147 4.72 -10.74 -10.86
CA LEU A 147 5.47 -9.65 -10.25
C LEU A 147 5.04 -8.34 -10.90
N LEU A 148 4.22 -7.57 -10.21
CA LEU A 148 3.85 -6.22 -10.61
C LEU A 148 4.94 -5.26 -10.14
N VAL A 149 5.56 -4.56 -11.09
CA VAL A 149 6.63 -3.58 -10.88
C VAL A 149 6.04 -2.19 -11.14
N ASP A 150 5.72 -1.47 -10.07
CA ASP A 150 4.87 -0.28 -10.12
C ASP A 150 5.48 0.88 -10.91
N GLY A 151 4.70 1.44 -11.83
CA GLY A 151 5.10 2.60 -12.61
C GLY A 151 6.29 2.37 -13.54
N TYR A 152 6.53 1.14 -14.00
CA TYR A 152 7.63 0.79 -14.90
C TYR A 152 7.25 1.06 -16.36
N PRO A 153 7.86 2.07 -17.02
CA PRO A 153 7.53 2.41 -18.39
C PRO A 153 8.04 1.37 -19.40
N ARG A 154 7.36 1.25 -20.53
CA ARG A 154 7.83 0.50 -21.70
C ARG A 154 9.14 1.11 -22.24
N SER A 155 9.95 0.31 -22.91
CA SER A 155 11.32 0.68 -23.32
C SER A 155 11.39 1.88 -24.26
N ASP A 156 10.41 2.06 -25.14
CA ASP A 156 10.32 3.26 -26.03
C ASP A 156 10.05 4.53 -25.20
N ALA A 157 9.16 4.44 -24.19
CA ALA A 157 8.91 5.53 -23.26
C ALA A 157 10.13 5.86 -22.38
N LEU A 158 10.86 4.84 -21.92
CA LEU A 158 12.13 5.03 -21.19
C LEU A 158 13.16 5.77 -22.01
N LEU A 159 13.31 5.39 -23.29
CA LEU A 159 14.22 6.07 -24.22
C LEU A 159 13.81 7.52 -24.46
N GLU A 160 12.51 7.76 -24.71
CA GLU A 160 11.96 9.10 -24.97
C GLU A 160 12.09 10.03 -23.76
N MET A 161 11.73 9.56 -22.57
CA MET A 161 11.65 10.39 -21.38
C MET A 161 12.98 10.60 -20.66
N PHE A 162 13.84 9.59 -20.68
CA PHE A 162 15.05 9.54 -19.85
C PHE A 162 16.32 9.25 -20.63
N GLY A 163 16.24 8.93 -21.94
CA GLY A 163 17.37 8.48 -22.73
C GLY A 163 17.90 7.09 -22.34
N ILE A 164 17.10 6.31 -21.62
CA ILE A 164 17.49 4.99 -21.12
C ILE A 164 17.26 3.94 -22.20
N ASN A 165 18.33 3.20 -22.55
CA ASN A 165 18.25 2.02 -23.39
C ASN A 165 17.99 0.78 -22.50
N ASN A 166 16.76 0.26 -22.51
CA ASN A 166 16.35 -0.90 -21.71
C ASN A 166 16.60 -2.25 -22.40
N ALA A 167 17.11 -2.26 -23.63
CA ALA A 167 17.35 -3.49 -24.40
C ALA A 167 18.23 -4.53 -23.69
N PRO A 168 19.25 -4.18 -22.86
CA PRO A 168 20.00 -5.18 -22.10
C PRO A 168 19.12 -5.97 -21.09
N PHE A 169 18.19 -5.32 -20.42
CA PHE A 169 17.24 -5.97 -19.50
C PHE A 169 16.26 -6.87 -20.24
N GLU A 170 15.69 -6.39 -21.35
CA GLU A 170 14.80 -7.19 -22.20
C GLU A 170 15.53 -8.43 -22.77
N ALA A 171 16.78 -8.29 -23.24
CA ALA A 171 17.58 -9.39 -23.71
C ALA A 171 17.91 -10.40 -22.61
N ALA A 172 18.16 -9.93 -21.38
CA ALA A 172 18.38 -10.79 -20.22
C ALA A 172 17.12 -11.59 -19.85
N LEU A 173 15.93 -11.00 -19.93
CA LEU A 173 14.64 -11.71 -19.77
C LEU A 173 14.40 -12.70 -20.91
N ALA A 174 14.65 -12.31 -22.17
CA ALA A 174 14.52 -13.19 -23.32
C ALA A 174 15.45 -14.43 -23.21
N GLY A 175 16.69 -14.23 -22.70
CA GLY A 175 17.60 -15.34 -22.39
C GLY A 175 17.07 -16.35 -21.34
N ARG A 176 16.10 -15.93 -20.54
CA ARG A 176 15.39 -16.75 -19.54
C ARG A 176 14.05 -17.32 -20.06
N GLY A 177 13.77 -17.16 -21.34
CA GLY A 177 12.57 -17.67 -22.02
C GLY A 177 11.34 -16.76 -21.93
N PHE A 178 11.52 -15.49 -21.59
CA PHE A 178 10.43 -14.51 -21.64
C PHE A 178 10.20 -13.96 -23.04
N GLY A 179 8.93 -13.79 -23.41
CA GLY A 179 8.51 -12.89 -24.47
C GLY A 179 8.27 -11.50 -23.87
N VAL A 180 8.85 -10.46 -24.50
CA VAL A 180 8.65 -9.06 -24.11
C VAL A 180 7.72 -8.41 -25.11
N ALA A 181 6.64 -7.78 -24.64
CA ALA A 181 5.67 -7.11 -25.49
C ALA A 181 6.15 -5.69 -25.85
N ALA A 182 6.34 -5.43 -27.13
CA ALA A 182 6.83 -4.14 -27.64
C ALA A 182 5.75 -3.03 -27.64
N HIS A 183 4.46 -3.41 -27.58
CA HIS A 183 3.33 -2.50 -27.69
C HIS A 183 2.34 -2.62 -26.52
N SER A 184 2.79 -3.19 -25.37
CA SER A 184 1.94 -3.27 -24.18
C SER A 184 1.51 -1.89 -23.72
N ARG A 185 0.27 -1.77 -23.26
CA ARG A 185 -0.30 -0.51 -22.78
C ARG A 185 -1.38 -0.73 -21.72
N SER A 186 -1.39 0.09 -20.71
CA SER A 186 -2.43 0.05 -19.69
C SER A 186 -3.68 0.79 -20.16
N ASN A 187 -4.84 0.41 -19.63
CA ASN A 187 -6.09 1.14 -19.89
C ASN A 187 -6.25 2.34 -18.94
N TYR A 188 -5.51 2.38 -17.87
CA TYR A 188 -5.58 3.41 -16.85
C TYR A 188 -4.18 3.88 -16.45
N THR A 189 -4.09 5.11 -15.96
CA THR A 189 -2.83 5.72 -15.54
C THR A 189 -2.61 5.66 -14.02
N SER A 190 -3.38 4.86 -13.30
CA SER A 190 -3.32 4.76 -11.84
C SER A 190 -3.37 3.30 -11.40
N THR A 191 -2.55 2.95 -10.42
CA THR A 191 -2.48 1.62 -9.81
C THR A 191 -3.85 1.10 -9.43
N TRP A 192 -4.66 1.91 -8.73
CA TRP A 192 -5.96 1.47 -8.20
C TRP A 192 -6.97 1.10 -9.28
N THR A 193 -7.08 1.90 -10.34
CA THR A 193 -7.98 1.63 -11.46
C THR A 193 -7.48 0.50 -12.33
N THR A 194 -6.17 0.41 -12.54
CA THR A 194 -5.57 -0.71 -13.25
C THR A 194 -5.80 -2.02 -12.50
N LEU A 195 -5.53 -2.07 -11.19
CA LEU A 195 -5.79 -3.27 -10.39
C LEU A 195 -7.27 -3.64 -10.37
N ALA A 196 -8.17 -2.67 -10.14
CA ALA A 196 -9.61 -2.92 -10.17
C ALA A 196 -10.06 -3.52 -11.51
N SER A 197 -9.61 -2.94 -12.63
CA SER A 197 -9.89 -3.44 -13.97
C SER A 197 -9.31 -4.83 -14.22
N MET A 198 -8.04 -5.04 -13.86
CA MET A 198 -7.30 -6.28 -14.04
C MET A 198 -7.93 -7.44 -13.24
N PHE A 199 -8.31 -7.20 -11.97
CA PHE A 199 -8.91 -8.23 -11.11
C PHE A 199 -10.42 -8.44 -11.34
N HIS A 200 -11.08 -7.58 -12.15
CA HIS A 200 -12.43 -7.82 -12.63
C HIS A 200 -12.50 -8.36 -14.07
N GLY A 201 -11.42 -8.23 -14.85
CA GLY A 201 -11.45 -8.52 -16.28
C GLY A 201 -12.44 -7.63 -17.05
N LYS A 202 -12.64 -6.38 -16.58
CA LYS A 202 -13.60 -5.41 -17.10
C LYS A 202 -13.04 -3.99 -17.01
N TYR A 203 -13.56 -3.12 -17.85
CA TYR A 203 -13.30 -1.68 -17.65
C TYR A 203 -13.94 -1.17 -16.36
N VAL A 204 -13.33 -0.20 -15.71
CA VAL A 204 -13.81 0.40 -14.44
C VAL A 204 -15.24 0.90 -14.55
N GLU A 205 -15.62 1.44 -15.72
CA GLU A 205 -16.97 1.91 -16.01
C GLU A 205 -18.02 0.79 -16.07
N GLU A 206 -17.57 -0.43 -16.24
CA GLU A 206 -18.42 -1.63 -16.33
C GLU A 206 -18.50 -2.38 -14.99
N ILE A 207 -17.76 -1.92 -13.97
CA ILE A 207 -17.78 -2.51 -12.61
C ILE A 207 -18.87 -1.79 -11.78
N PRO A 208 -20.00 -2.44 -11.48
CA PRO A 208 -21.14 -1.77 -10.85
C PRO A 208 -20.82 -1.12 -9.51
N ARG A 209 -19.91 -1.73 -8.72
CA ARG A 209 -19.48 -1.21 -7.42
C ARG A 209 -18.76 0.13 -7.52
N LEU A 210 -18.10 0.40 -8.64
CA LEU A 210 -17.32 1.62 -8.88
C LEU A 210 -18.15 2.74 -9.51
N GLN A 211 -19.39 2.42 -9.96
CA GLN A 211 -20.25 3.35 -10.67
C GLN A 211 -21.56 3.64 -9.89
N PRO A 212 -22.07 4.87 -9.93
CA PRO A 212 -21.38 6.08 -10.34
C PRO A 212 -20.22 6.42 -9.38
N ALA A 213 -19.16 7.05 -9.90
CA ALA A 213 -18.02 7.44 -9.08
C ALA A 213 -18.44 8.43 -7.98
N PRO A 214 -18.11 8.20 -6.71
CA PRO A 214 -18.41 9.15 -5.65
C PRO A 214 -17.54 10.40 -5.78
N THR A 215 -18.01 11.53 -5.26
CA THR A 215 -17.23 12.77 -5.22
C THR A 215 -16.20 12.81 -4.09
N ASP A 216 -16.42 12.03 -3.00
CA ASP A 216 -15.48 11.92 -1.90
C ASP A 216 -14.30 10.99 -2.29
N PRO A 217 -13.06 11.50 -2.30
CA PRO A 217 -11.90 10.68 -2.63
C PRO A 217 -11.73 9.45 -1.73
N ALA A 218 -11.95 9.58 -0.43
CA ALA A 218 -11.82 8.45 0.49
C ALA A 218 -12.83 7.34 0.17
N GLU A 219 -14.04 7.71 -0.25
CA GLU A 219 -15.06 6.75 -0.69
C GLU A 219 -14.69 6.11 -2.02
N GLN A 220 -14.03 6.83 -2.95
CA GLN A 220 -13.52 6.24 -4.18
C GLN A 220 -12.53 5.10 -3.87
N TYR A 221 -11.56 5.34 -2.99
CA TYR A 221 -10.61 4.30 -2.56
C TYR A 221 -11.30 3.13 -1.86
N ARG A 222 -12.28 3.39 -0.96
CA ARG A 222 -13.04 2.32 -0.30
C ARG A 222 -13.77 1.43 -1.31
N ARG A 223 -14.37 2.00 -2.35
CA ARG A 223 -15.02 1.22 -3.40
C ARG A 223 -14.04 0.39 -4.20
N VAL A 224 -12.86 0.94 -4.52
CA VAL A 224 -11.79 0.16 -5.17
C VAL A 224 -11.36 -1.01 -4.30
N MET A 225 -11.13 -0.80 -3.01
CA MET A 225 -10.77 -1.87 -2.07
C MET A 225 -11.83 -2.98 -2.04
N LEU A 226 -13.12 -2.62 -1.94
CA LEU A 226 -14.21 -3.59 -1.99
C LEU A 226 -14.30 -4.31 -3.34
N ALA A 227 -13.95 -3.65 -4.44
CA ALA A 227 -13.88 -4.28 -5.75
C ALA A 227 -12.72 -5.28 -5.83
N LEU A 228 -11.57 -4.98 -5.24
CA LEU A 228 -10.44 -5.91 -5.17
C LEU A 228 -10.73 -7.12 -4.26
N GLU A 229 -11.53 -6.94 -3.23
CA GLU A 229 -11.98 -8.01 -2.33
C GLU A 229 -12.98 -8.95 -3.01
N ASP A 230 -13.91 -8.41 -3.80
CA ASP A 230 -14.94 -9.11 -4.58
C ASP A 230 -14.46 -9.28 -6.05
N SER A 231 -13.38 -10.05 -6.24
CA SER A 231 -12.69 -10.21 -7.53
C SER A 231 -13.16 -11.43 -8.30
N PRO A 232 -13.85 -11.27 -9.45
CA PRO A 232 -14.20 -12.39 -10.32
C PRO A 232 -13.00 -13.17 -10.86
N VAL A 233 -11.83 -12.50 -11.01
CA VAL A 233 -10.59 -13.14 -11.44
C VAL A 233 -10.06 -14.08 -10.36
N LEU A 234 -10.02 -13.65 -9.10
CA LEU A 234 -9.60 -14.53 -8.00
C LEU A 234 -10.53 -15.72 -7.85
N ASP A 235 -11.83 -15.51 -8.00
CA ASP A 235 -12.82 -16.60 -7.97
C ASP A 235 -12.66 -17.55 -9.17
N GLY A 236 -12.35 -17.01 -10.36
CA GLY A 236 -12.02 -17.81 -11.53
C GLY A 236 -10.80 -18.73 -11.29
N LEU A 237 -9.74 -18.18 -10.75
CA LEU A 237 -8.52 -18.93 -10.39
C LEU A 237 -8.82 -20.00 -9.32
N ARG A 238 -9.64 -19.69 -8.30
CA ARG A 238 -10.07 -20.69 -7.32
C ARG A 238 -10.88 -21.84 -7.93
N ARG A 239 -11.79 -21.53 -8.84
CA ARG A 239 -12.54 -22.56 -9.57
C ARG A 239 -11.62 -23.49 -10.39
N LEU A 240 -10.49 -22.96 -10.89
CA LEU A 240 -9.45 -23.74 -11.55
C LEU A 240 -8.53 -24.50 -10.57
N GLY A 241 -8.75 -24.38 -9.27
CA GLY A 241 -8.04 -25.10 -8.21
C GLY A 241 -6.85 -24.37 -7.60
N TYR A 242 -6.57 -23.13 -8.00
CA TYR A 242 -5.46 -22.35 -7.44
C TYR A 242 -5.68 -21.92 -5.99
N GLU A 243 -4.61 -21.95 -5.20
CA GLU A 243 -4.49 -21.14 -3.99
C GLU A 243 -4.02 -19.73 -4.37
N VAL A 244 -4.75 -18.71 -3.91
CA VAL A 244 -4.41 -17.32 -4.17
C VAL A 244 -3.53 -16.78 -3.04
N VAL A 245 -2.31 -16.38 -3.38
CA VAL A 245 -1.32 -15.83 -2.44
C VAL A 245 -0.93 -14.43 -2.90
N THR A 246 -0.83 -13.46 -1.99
CA THR A 246 -0.38 -12.11 -2.32
C THR A 246 0.74 -11.63 -1.40
N VAL A 247 1.70 -10.91 -1.98
CA VAL A 247 2.72 -10.11 -1.28
C VAL A 247 2.43 -8.63 -1.57
N PRO A 248 1.80 -7.89 -0.63
CA PRO A 248 1.30 -6.57 -0.89
C PRO A 248 2.40 -5.50 -0.92
N SER A 249 2.21 -4.47 -1.75
CA SER A 249 2.96 -3.21 -1.67
C SER A 249 2.65 -2.46 -0.36
N PRO A 250 3.33 -1.34 -0.06
CA PRO A 250 2.97 -0.51 1.09
C PRO A 250 1.62 0.19 0.95
N PHE A 251 1.04 0.26 -0.25
CA PHE A 251 -0.29 0.85 -0.47
C PHE A 251 -1.40 -0.09 0.00
N GLU A 252 -1.87 0.08 1.24
CA GLU A 252 -2.89 -0.78 1.82
C GLU A 252 -4.19 -0.79 1.02
N SER A 253 -4.55 0.32 0.38
CA SER A 253 -5.75 0.40 -0.47
C SER A 253 -5.66 -0.38 -1.77
N ALA A 254 -4.47 -0.89 -2.12
CA ALA A 254 -4.22 -1.76 -3.28
C ALA A 254 -4.01 -3.23 -2.89
N VAL A 255 -4.23 -3.61 -1.64
CA VAL A 255 -4.06 -4.98 -1.16
C VAL A 255 -5.21 -5.87 -1.61
N LEU A 256 -4.88 -7.05 -2.11
CA LEU A 256 -5.85 -8.11 -2.43
C LEU A 256 -6.30 -8.81 -1.15
N THR A 257 -7.20 -8.19 -0.40
CA THR A 257 -7.70 -8.74 0.86
C THR A 257 -8.52 -10.01 0.68
N GLY A 258 -9.05 -10.23 -0.52
CA GLY A 258 -9.71 -11.47 -0.90
C GLY A 258 -8.77 -12.66 -1.17
N ALA A 259 -7.44 -12.51 -1.08
CA ALA A 259 -6.50 -13.62 -1.24
C ALA A 259 -6.62 -14.65 -0.09
N ASP A 260 -6.32 -15.93 -0.39
CA ASP A 260 -6.35 -17.00 0.60
C ASP A 260 -5.22 -16.86 1.63
N ARG A 261 -4.08 -16.29 1.19
CA ARG A 261 -2.94 -15.98 2.06
C ARG A 261 -2.31 -14.63 1.67
N ILE A 262 -1.99 -13.85 2.69
CA ILE A 262 -1.33 -12.54 2.54
C ILE A 262 0.02 -12.61 3.25
N LEU A 263 1.10 -12.52 2.50
CA LEU A 263 2.49 -12.55 2.98
C LEU A 263 2.97 -11.11 3.18
N SER A 264 2.68 -10.53 4.34
CA SER A 264 3.00 -9.12 4.61
C SER A 264 4.48 -8.94 4.95
N PRO A 265 5.23 -8.08 4.25
CA PRO A 265 6.55 -7.66 4.66
C PRO A 265 6.55 -7.09 6.10
N PRO A 266 7.63 -7.32 6.89
CA PRO A 266 7.66 -6.89 8.29
C PRO A 266 7.79 -5.38 8.47
N GLN A 267 8.19 -4.65 7.43
CA GLN A 267 8.37 -3.21 7.47
C GLN A 267 7.05 -2.45 7.64
N LEU A 268 7.16 -1.17 8.01
CA LEU A 268 6.00 -0.31 8.20
C LEU A 268 5.24 -0.14 6.88
N SER A 269 3.94 -0.16 6.98
CA SER A 269 3.01 0.13 5.88
C SER A 269 2.80 1.64 5.69
N SER A 270 2.14 2.05 4.61
CA SER A 270 1.83 3.46 4.38
C SER A 270 0.91 4.03 5.47
N PHE A 271 -0.02 3.23 5.98
CA PHE A 271 -0.87 3.63 7.10
C PHE A 271 -0.07 3.84 8.38
N GLU A 272 0.82 2.90 8.73
CA GLU A 272 1.68 3.00 9.91
C GLU A 272 2.63 4.21 9.82
N LEU A 273 3.23 4.44 8.64
CA LEU A 273 4.04 5.63 8.38
C LEU A 273 3.22 6.92 8.50
N SER A 274 2.00 6.93 7.98
CA SER A 274 1.09 8.07 8.09
C SER A 274 0.75 8.38 9.56
N LEU A 275 0.45 7.37 10.37
CA LEU A 275 0.24 7.54 11.81
C LEU A 275 1.44 8.20 12.49
N LEU A 276 2.64 7.74 12.17
CA LEU A 276 3.88 8.30 12.72
C LEU A 276 4.11 9.73 12.20
N GLN A 277 3.96 9.98 10.91
CA GLN A 277 4.17 11.29 10.28
C GLN A 277 3.24 12.37 10.85
N HIS A 278 2.01 11.99 11.22
CA HIS A 278 1.05 12.90 11.84
C HIS A 278 1.23 13.04 13.35
N SER A 279 2.04 12.20 13.99
CA SER A 279 2.41 12.36 15.41
C SER A 279 3.55 13.35 15.59
N LEU A 280 3.60 14.04 16.73
CA LEU A 280 4.71 14.93 17.06
C LEU A 280 6.05 14.15 17.14
N LEU A 281 6.02 12.97 17.73
CA LEU A 281 7.20 12.11 17.86
C LEU A 281 7.74 11.70 16.49
N GLY A 282 6.90 11.22 15.60
CA GLY A 282 7.31 10.81 14.25
C GLY A 282 7.81 11.99 13.42
N ARG A 283 7.16 13.16 13.51
CA ARG A 283 7.62 14.36 12.80
C ARG A 283 9.02 14.79 13.24
N VAL A 284 9.30 14.78 14.54
CA VAL A 284 10.64 15.07 15.07
C VAL A 284 11.64 14.00 14.62
N ALA A 285 11.32 12.71 14.78
CA ALA A 285 12.19 11.61 14.39
C ALA A 285 12.55 11.66 12.91
N PHE A 286 11.56 11.85 12.04
CA PHE A 286 11.77 11.91 10.59
C PHE A 286 12.50 13.18 10.12
N SER A 287 12.35 14.29 10.86
CA SER A 287 13.12 15.51 10.58
C SER A 287 14.60 15.38 10.97
N VAL A 288 14.90 14.61 12.03
CA VAL A 288 16.28 14.41 12.51
C VAL A 288 16.98 13.27 11.74
N ALA A 289 16.25 12.24 11.38
CA ALA A 289 16.76 11.03 10.73
C ALA A 289 15.84 10.55 9.60
N PRO A 290 15.69 11.31 8.51
CA PRO A 290 14.82 10.95 7.39
C PRO A 290 15.20 9.62 6.74
N GLY A 291 16.49 9.25 6.77
CA GLY A 291 17.01 7.99 6.22
C GLY A 291 16.31 6.74 6.77
N ILE A 292 15.83 6.76 8.01
CA ILE A 292 15.12 5.62 8.61
C ILE A 292 13.91 5.20 7.79
N VAL A 293 13.15 6.16 7.25
CA VAL A 293 11.93 5.86 6.46
C VAL A 293 12.30 5.28 5.09
N PHE A 294 13.38 5.79 4.50
CA PHE A 294 13.90 5.30 3.21
C PHE A 294 14.52 3.90 3.37
N ASP A 295 15.21 3.64 4.50
CA ASP A 295 15.70 2.29 4.86
C ASP A 295 14.54 1.30 5.04
N GLN A 296 13.45 1.72 5.68
CA GLN A 296 12.23 0.91 5.78
C GLN A 296 11.66 0.57 4.41
N HIS A 297 11.65 1.51 3.47
CA HIS A 297 11.15 1.25 2.13
C HIS A 297 12.07 0.30 1.36
N ARG A 298 13.41 0.48 1.40
CA ARG A 298 14.37 -0.48 0.82
C ARG A 298 14.16 -1.89 1.35
N GLY A 299 14.17 -2.04 2.68
CA GLY A 299 13.95 -3.34 3.29
C GLY A 299 12.59 -3.95 2.94
N ARG A 300 11.57 -3.12 2.64
CA ARG A 300 10.28 -3.62 2.17
C ARG A 300 10.36 -4.16 0.74
N LEU A 301 11.05 -3.49 -0.16
CA LEU A 301 11.26 -3.97 -1.53
C LEU A 301 12.01 -5.32 -1.53
N GLU A 302 13.10 -5.41 -0.76
CA GLU A 302 13.86 -6.63 -0.59
C GLU A 302 13.02 -7.76 0.02
N SER A 303 12.25 -7.46 1.08
CA SER A 303 11.37 -8.45 1.73
C SER A 303 10.23 -8.90 0.82
N THR A 304 9.71 -8.02 -0.05
CA THR A 304 8.67 -8.39 -1.04
C THR A 304 9.20 -9.46 -1.99
N LEU A 305 10.39 -9.28 -2.53
CA LEU A 305 11.01 -10.26 -3.43
C LEU A 305 11.40 -11.54 -2.70
N ALA A 306 11.95 -11.44 -1.49
CA ALA A 306 12.29 -12.62 -0.68
C ALA A 306 11.05 -13.46 -0.36
N LEU A 307 9.95 -12.84 0.10
CA LEU A 307 8.69 -13.54 0.37
C LEU A 307 8.11 -14.20 -0.88
N LEU A 308 8.22 -13.54 -2.04
CA LEU A 308 7.80 -14.11 -3.32
C LEU A 308 8.61 -15.35 -3.68
N THR A 309 9.93 -15.25 -3.66
CA THR A 309 10.83 -16.37 -4.05
C THR A 309 10.77 -17.52 -3.05
N ASP A 310 10.69 -17.25 -1.75
CA ASP A 310 10.52 -18.26 -0.70
C ASP A 310 9.18 -19.00 -0.85
N GLU A 311 8.11 -18.28 -1.20
CA GLU A 311 6.80 -18.89 -1.42
C GLU A 311 6.82 -19.83 -2.62
N VAL A 312 7.44 -19.43 -3.73
CA VAL A 312 7.54 -20.28 -4.93
C VAL A 312 8.41 -21.52 -4.66
N ALA A 313 9.51 -21.37 -3.95
CA ALA A 313 10.38 -22.48 -3.58
C ALA A 313 9.75 -23.48 -2.59
N ARG A 314 8.69 -23.08 -1.89
CA ARG A 314 8.00 -23.93 -0.91
C ARG A 314 7.17 -25.00 -1.63
N PRO A 315 7.30 -26.30 -1.30
CA PRO A 315 6.44 -27.33 -1.85
C PRO A 315 4.96 -27.05 -1.60
N SER A 316 4.11 -27.24 -2.60
CA SER A 316 2.65 -27.10 -2.49
C SER A 316 1.94 -28.32 -3.05
N ALA A 317 0.83 -28.71 -2.42
CA ALA A 317 -0.03 -29.80 -2.91
C ALA A 317 -1.05 -29.33 -3.96
N VAL A 318 -1.20 -28.02 -4.12
CA VAL A 318 -2.12 -27.39 -5.07
C VAL A 318 -1.37 -26.30 -5.85
N PRO A 319 -1.76 -26.00 -7.10
CA PRO A 319 -1.15 -24.92 -7.84
C PRO A 319 -1.47 -23.59 -7.17
N ARG A 320 -0.54 -22.64 -7.26
CA ARG A 320 -0.65 -21.32 -6.64
C ARG A 320 -0.73 -20.23 -7.71
N PHE A 321 -1.58 -19.25 -7.47
CA PHE A 321 -1.47 -17.93 -8.08
C PHE A 321 -0.82 -17.00 -7.07
N VAL A 322 0.42 -16.59 -7.33
CA VAL A 322 1.19 -15.72 -6.45
C VAL A 322 1.30 -14.34 -7.08
N PHE A 323 0.70 -13.34 -6.45
CA PHE A 323 0.75 -11.95 -6.90
C PHE A 323 1.60 -11.12 -5.94
N ALA A 324 2.72 -10.60 -6.41
CA ALA A 324 3.57 -9.69 -5.66
C ALA A 324 3.55 -8.29 -6.28
N HIS A 325 3.31 -7.27 -5.46
CA HIS A 325 3.31 -5.87 -5.88
C HIS A 325 4.54 -5.15 -5.33
N LEU A 326 5.53 -4.94 -6.19
CA LEU A 326 6.78 -4.25 -5.89
C LEU A 326 6.63 -2.75 -6.20
N LEU A 327 6.63 -1.90 -5.18
CA LEU A 327 6.53 -0.44 -5.35
C LEU A 327 7.91 0.13 -5.76
N ALA A 328 8.36 -0.26 -6.93
CA ALA A 328 9.57 0.20 -7.61
C ALA A 328 9.42 -0.10 -9.12
N PRO A 329 10.00 0.72 -10.01
CA PRO A 329 10.84 1.90 -9.75
C PRO A 329 10.07 3.16 -9.36
N HIS A 330 8.77 3.04 -9.02
CA HIS A 330 7.97 4.13 -8.46
C HIS A 330 8.69 4.82 -7.29
N ALA A 331 8.36 6.09 -7.04
CA ALA A 331 8.89 6.82 -5.87
C ALA A 331 8.57 6.10 -4.53
N PRO A 332 9.44 6.25 -3.52
CA PRO A 332 10.62 7.12 -3.49
C PRO A 332 11.82 6.50 -4.18
N VAL A 333 12.73 7.35 -4.69
CA VAL A 333 14.04 6.90 -5.14
C VAL A 333 14.89 6.57 -3.92
N VAL A 334 15.19 5.29 -3.72
CA VAL A 334 15.89 4.77 -2.54
C VAL A 334 17.19 4.04 -2.87
N TYR A 335 17.44 3.79 -4.17
CA TYR A 335 18.64 3.13 -4.66
C TYR A 335 19.39 4.00 -5.68
N ASN A 336 20.73 3.94 -5.61
CA ASN A 336 21.60 4.27 -6.71
C ASN A 336 21.75 3.06 -7.65
N ALA A 337 22.38 3.24 -8.82
CA ALA A 337 22.55 2.17 -9.81
C ALA A 337 23.33 0.95 -9.29
N ASP A 338 24.26 1.16 -8.37
CA ASP A 338 25.07 0.12 -7.72
C ASP A 338 24.36 -0.57 -6.54
N GLY A 339 23.11 -0.23 -6.27
CA GLY A 339 22.31 -0.74 -5.14
C GLY A 339 22.60 -0.06 -3.79
N SER A 340 23.53 0.89 -3.76
CA SER A 340 23.73 1.69 -2.56
C SER A 340 22.52 2.59 -2.27
N ALA A 341 22.40 3.01 -1.00
CA ALA A 341 21.32 3.89 -0.57
C ALA A 341 21.38 5.24 -1.29
N ALA A 342 20.28 5.66 -1.92
CA ALA A 342 20.12 7.02 -2.40
C ALA A 342 19.81 7.99 -1.25
N ASP A 343 20.16 9.26 -1.43
CA ASP A 343 19.85 10.30 -0.47
C ASP A 343 18.32 10.54 -0.37
N PRO A 344 17.79 10.75 0.85
CA PRO A 344 16.39 11.07 1.04
C PRO A 344 15.98 12.36 0.30
N VAL A 345 14.74 12.41 -0.19
CA VAL A 345 14.18 13.63 -0.81
C VAL A 345 14.17 14.79 0.17
N SER A 346 14.60 15.96 -0.29
CA SER A 346 14.83 17.15 0.55
C SER A 346 13.56 17.71 1.23
N CYS A 347 12.37 17.43 0.67
CA CYS A 347 11.11 17.93 1.24
C CYS A 347 10.52 17.02 2.32
N PHE A 348 10.99 15.78 2.48
CA PHE A 348 10.47 14.89 3.52
C PHE A 348 10.86 15.39 4.93
N PRO A 349 9.98 15.34 5.94
CA PRO A 349 8.63 14.76 5.98
C PRO A 349 7.48 15.72 5.58
N ALA A 350 7.76 16.87 5.00
CA ALA A 350 6.72 17.82 4.61
C ALA A 350 5.96 17.38 3.34
N CYS A 351 6.56 16.54 2.50
CA CYS A 351 5.94 15.91 1.32
C CYS A 351 5.65 14.43 1.54
N SER A 352 4.83 13.85 0.66
CA SER A 352 4.60 12.39 0.64
C SER A 352 5.89 11.66 0.28
N ILE A 353 6.21 10.59 1.00
CA ILE A 353 7.32 9.71 0.64
C ILE A 353 7.07 8.99 -0.69
N TYR A 354 5.81 8.70 -1.02
CA TYR A 354 5.42 7.94 -2.21
C TYR A 354 5.06 8.80 -3.42
N GLY A 355 5.52 10.05 -3.46
CA GLY A 355 5.30 10.97 -4.58
C GLY A 355 6.61 11.43 -5.21
N PHE A 356 6.63 11.61 -6.52
CA PHE A 356 7.69 12.35 -7.20
C PHE A 356 7.45 13.84 -6.97
N ALA A 357 7.99 14.37 -5.88
CA ALA A 357 7.70 15.73 -5.44
C ALA A 357 8.47 16.81 -6.22
N SER A 358 9.56 16.45 -6.91
CA SER A 358 10.43 17.42 -7.58
C SER A 358 11.14 16.85 -8.81
N ALA A 359 11.70 17.75 -9.63
CA ALA A 359 12.58 17.35 -10.73
C ALA A 359 13.83 16.57 -10.25
N ALA A 360 14.26 16.76 -8.99
CA ALA A 360 15.39 16.04 -8.41
C ALA A 360 15.07 14.54 -8.20
N ASP A 361 13.81 14.22 -7.84
CA ASP A 361 13.38 12.82 -7.66
C ASP A 361 13.45 12.06 -8.98
N TRP A 362 13.07 12.70 -10.09
CA TRP A 362 13.22 12.13 -11.42
C TRP A 362 14.67 11.97 -11.85
N GLY A 363 15.59 12.76 -11.29
CA GLY A 363 17.04 12.64 -11.57
C GLY A 363 17.65 11.33 -11.06
N GLY A 364 17.16 10.81 -9.95
CA GLY A 364 17.59 9.51 -9.39
C GLY A 364 16.91 8.30 -10.02
N PHE A 365 15.81 8.49 -10.76
CA PHE A 365 15.03 7.39 -11.36
C PHE A 365 15.88 6.46 -12.25
N PRO A 366 16.78 6.93 -13.14
CA PRO A 366 17.60 6.03 -13.97
C PRO A 366 18.44 5.05 -13.15
N GLY A 367 19.07 5.54 -12.09
CA GLY A 367 19.89 4.67 -11.21
C GLY A 367 19.02 3.64 -10.46
N GLN A 368 17.88 4.08 -9.93
CA GLN A 368 16.94 3.17 -9.29
C GLN A 368 16.43 2.10 -10.26
N LEU A 369 16.08 2.49 -11.49
CA LEU A 369 15.61 1.54 -12.51
C LEU A 369 16.66 0.49 -12.83
N GLU A 370 17.93 0.89 -12.97
CA GLU A 370 19.05 -0.05 -13.24
C GLU A 370 19.18 -1.09 -12.12
N HIS A 371 19.13 -0.65 -10.85
CA HIS A 371 19.17 -1.59 -9.72
C HIS A 371 17.93 -2.47 -9.63
N VAL A 372 16.74 -1.90 -9.84
CA VAL A 372 15.46 -2.65 -9.84
C VAL A 372 15.47 -3.72 -10.94
N ASN A 373 16.04 -3.43 -12.12
CA ASN A 373 16.21 -4.43 -13.18
C ASN A 373 17.01 -5.63 -12.68
N GLN A 374 18.11 -5.39 -11.96
CA GLN A 374 18.91 -6.48 -11.40
C GLN A 374 18.12 -7.26 -10.34
N MET A 375 17.42 -6.57 -9.42
CA MET A 375 16.57 -7.22 -8.41
C MET A 375 15.50 -8.11 -9.05
N VAL A 376 14.88 -7.65 -10.14
CA VAL A 376 13.87 -8.43 -10.90
C VAL A 376 14.50 -9.65 -11.56
N LEU A 377 15.69 -9.52 -12.17
CA LEU A 377 16.39 -10.67 -12.79
C LEU A 377 16.76 -11.72 -11.75
N ASP A 378 17.27 -11.31 -10.58
CA ASP A 378 17.63 -12.20 -9.49
C ASP A 378 16.39 -12.94 -8.95
N ALA A 379 15.26 -12.23 -8.79
CA ALA A 379 14.00 -12.84 -8.39
C ALA A 379 13.45 -13.82 -9.44
N VAL A 380 13.54 -13.47 -10.73
CA VAL A 380 13.15 -14.37 -11.84
C VAL A 380 14.01 -15.63 -11.86
N ASP A 381 15.32 -15.52 -11.65
CA ASP A 381 16.21 -16.68 -11.57
C ASP A 381 15.85 -17.59 -10.39
N ALA A 382 15.55 -17.02 -9.23
CA ALA A 382 15.12 -17.78 -8.05
C ALA A 382 13.75 -18.45 -8.26
N ILE A 383 12.79 -17.77 -8.90
CA ILE A 383 11.48 -18.32 -9.23
C ILE A 383 11.63 -19.52 -10.19
N ILE A 384 12.40 -19.37 -11.28
CA ILE A 384 12.63 -20.45 -12.26
C ILE A 384 13.37 -21.62 -11.62
N ALA A 385 14.31 -21.36 -10.70
CA ALA A 385 15.00 -22.41 -9.97
C ALA A 385 14.08 -23.16 -8.99
N GLY A 386 13.13 -22.45 -8.38
CA GLY A 386 12.13 -23.03 -7.46
C GLY A 386 11.02 -23.81 -8.17
N ASP A 387 10.53 -23.30 -9.29
CA ASP A 387 9.52 -23.93 -10.16
C ASP A 387 9.81 -23.66 -11.65
N PRO A 388 10.50 -24.57 -12.34
CA PRO A 388 10.83 -24.41 -13.77
C PRO A 388 9.61 -24.39 -14.69
N ASP A 389 8.47 -24.93 -14.25
CA ASP A 389 7.24 -25.03 -15.05
C ASP A 389 6.30 -23.84 -14.79
N ALA A 390 6.59 -22.98 -13.83
CA ALA A 390 5.77 -21.83 -13.51
C ALA A 390 5.58 -20.88 -14.71
N ILE A 391 4.36 -20.39 -14.85
CA ILE A 391 4.06 -19.20 -15.67
C ILE A 391 4.52 -17.98 -14.88
N VAL A 392 5.48 -17.24 -15.41
CA VAL A 392 6.04 -16.06 -14.73
C VAL A 392 5.75 -14.82 -15.56
N ILE A 393 5.12 -13.83 -14.94
CA ILE A 393 4.78 -12.55 -15.56
C ILE A 393 5.45 -11.43 -14.77
N VAL A 394 6.22 -10.60 -15.47
CA VAL A 394 6.77 -9.34 -14.97
C VAL A 394 6.07 -8.23 -15.71
N MET A 395 5.29 -7.42 -15.03
CA MET A 395 4.49 -6.39 -15.67
C MET A 395 4.37 -5.13 -14.81
N SER A 396 4.07 -4.01 -15.44
CA SER A 396 3.68 -2.79 -14.74
C SER A 396 2.19 -2.53 -14.88
N ASP A 397 1.65 -1.84 -13.90
CA ASP A 397 0.24 -1.38 -13.88
C ASP A 397 0.00 -0.21 -14.84
N HIS A 398 0.94 0.73 -14.94
CA HIS A 398 0.94 1.88 -15.85
C HIS A 398 2.36 2.31 -16.20
N GLY A 399 2.48 3.30 -17.08
CA GLY A 399 3.76 3.91 -17.42
C GLY A 399 4.13 5.05 -16.45
N SER A 400 4.85 6.06 -16.95
CA SER A 400 5.35 7.16 -16.10
C SER A 400 4.47 8.41 -16.17
N HIS A 401 4.29 9.05 -15.01
CA HIS A 401 3.62 10.34 -14.86
C HIS A 401 4.58 11.54 -14.92
N ARG A 402 5.77 11.39 -15.48
CA ARG A 402 6.74 12.49 -15.55
C ARG A 402 6.13 13.68 -16.30
N THR A 403 6.03 14.80 -15.60
CA THR A 403 5.52 16.05 -16.18
C THR A 403 6.45 16.60 -17.27
N GLY A 404 5.89 17.24 -18.30
CA GLY A 404 6.65 17.80 -19.41
C GLY A 404 7.04 16.80 -20.50
N THR A 405 6.53 15.55 -20.44
CA THR A 405 6.64 14.53 -21.48
C THR A 405 5.29 14.27 -22.13
N ASP A 406 5.24 13.42 -23.18
CA ASP A 406 3.99 13.02 -23.79
C ASP A 406 3.09 12.30 -22.77
N ALA A 407 1.85 12.75 -22.63
CA ALA A 407 0.87 12.15 -21.71
C ALA A 407 0.57 10.67 -22.05
N ALA A 408 0.80 10.24 -23.30
CA ALA A 408 0.73 8.83 -23.71
C ALA A 408 1.70 7.93 -22.92
N ASN A 409 2.80 8.47 -22.42
CA ASN A 409 3.80 7.72 -21.66
C ASN A 409 3.26 7.15 -20.33
N ALA A 410 2.18 7.73 -19.79
CA ALA A 410 1.50 7.20 -18.62
C ALA A 410 0.75 5.87 -18.90
N PHE A 411 0.46 5.57 -20.17
CA PHE A 411 -0.17 4.32 -20.59
C PHE A 411 0.82 3.27 -21.09
N ARG A 412 2.05 3.65 -21.48
CA ARG A 412 3.09 2.76 -22.02
C ARG A 412 3.76 2.00 -20.88
N ASN A 413 3.14 0.89 -20.46
CA ASN A 413 3.63 0.05 -19.37
C ASN A 413 4.50 -1.10 -19.88
N PHE A 414 5.43 -1.58 -19.03
CA PHE A 414 6.26 -2.75 -19.30
C PHE A 414 5.45 -4.05 -19.13
N PHE A 415 5.72 -5.03 -20.03
CA PHE A 415 5.18 -6.39 -19.92
C PHE A 415 6.14 -7.41 -20.49
N ALA A 416 6.41 -8.45 -19.72
CA ALA A 416 7.14 -9.63 -20.14
C ALA A 416 6.55 -10.88 -19.49
N ALA A 417 6.45 -11.99 -20.26
CA ALA A 417 5.92 -13.24 -19.75
C ALA A 417 6.73 -14.45 -20.20
N ARG A 418 6.98 -15.38 -19.28
CA ARG A 418 7.49 -16.72 -19.53
C ARG A 418 6.35 -17.70 -19.35
N VAL A 419 5.97 -18.38 -20.43
CA VAL A 419 4.89 -19.39 -20.44
C VAL A 419 5.45 -20.68 -21.02
N PRO A 420 5.91 -21.62 -20.18
CA PRO A 420 6.43 -22.89 -20.64
C PRO A 420 5.41 -23.63 -21.53
N GLY A 421 5.83 -24.07 -22.71
CA GLY A 421 4.96 -24.76 -23.65
C GLY A 421 4.00 -23.90 -24.48
N ASN A 422 3.80 -22.61 -24.13
CA ASN A 422 2.95 -21.69 -24.89
C ASN A 422 3.51 -20.25 -24.90
N PRO A 423 4.63 -19.97 -25.56
CA PRO A 423 5.27 -18.66 -25.54
C PRO A 423 4.45 -17.56 -26.23
N THR A 424 3.40 -17.92 -26.93
CA THR A 424 2.49 -16.99 -27.66
C THR A 424 1.17 -16.78 -26.93
N LEU A 425 1.08 -17.14 -25.64
CA LEU A 425 -0.16 -16.95 -24.87
C LEU A 425 -0.59 -15.49 -24.82
N PHE A 426 0.35 -14.55 -24.76
CA PHE A 426 0.08 -13.12 -24.73
C PHE A 426 0.46 -12.45 -26.05
N GLU A 427 -0.37 -11.53 -26.50
CA GLU A 427 -0.15 -10.74 -27.71
C GLU A 427 0.82 -9.59 -27.43
N ASP A 428 1.42 -9.02 -28.49
CA ASP A 428 2.40 -7.96 -28.38
C ASP A 428 1.80 -6.62 -27.87
N ASP A 429 0.49 -6.42 -28.05
CA ASP A 429 -0.27 -5.24 -27.61
C ASP A 429 -1.13 -5.50 -26.34
N VAL A 430 -0.68 -6.42 -25.51
CA VAL A 430 -1.35 -6.84 -24.28
C VAL A 430 -1.66 -5.67 -23.34
N THR A 431 -2.77 -5.77 -22.61
CA THR A 431 -3.11 -4.82 -21.54
C THR A 431 -3.21 -5.54 -20.19
N PRO A 432 -2.94 -4.87 -19.06
CA PRO A 432 -3.10 -5.48 -17.72
C PRO A 432 -4.47 -6.10 -17.51
N LEU A 433 -5.53 -5.46 -18.02
CA LEU A 433 -6.90 -5.94 -17.94
C LEU A 433 -7.08 -7.33 -18.56
N THR A 434 -6.43 -7.61 -19.71
CA THR A 434 -6.60 -8.87 -20.43
C THR A 434 -5.75 -10.01 -19.86
N VAL A 435 -4.65 -9.71 -19.17
CA VAL A 435 -3.68 -10.70 -18.67
C VAL A 435 -4.33 -11.68 -17.70
N LEU A 436 -4.88 -11.18 -16.60
CA LEU A 436 -5.44 -12.05 -15.56
C LEU A 436 -6.78 -12.65 -15.96
N ALA A 437 -7.60 -11.93 -16.72
CA ALA A 437 -8.85 -12.46 -17.25
C ALA A 437 -8.60 -13.72 -18.08
N ARG A 438 -7.59 -13.71 -18.96
CA ARG A 438 -7.18 -14.87 -19.77
C ARG A 438 -6.73 -16.04 -18.90
N LEU A 439 -5.92 -15.81 -17.88
CA LEU A 439 -5.46 -16.86 -16.96
C LEU A 439 -6.58 -17.46 -16.10
N ALA A 440 -7.55 -16.65 -15.71
CA ALA A 440 -8.70 -17.05 -14.91
C ALA A 440 -9.84 -17.69 -15.74
N GLY A 441 -9.69 -17.81 -17.06
CA GLY A 441 -10.73 -18.33 -17.95
C GLY A 441 -11.95 -17.42 -18.06
N ILE A 442 -11.78 -16.11 -17.85
CA ILE A 442 -12.83 -15.11 -18.00
C ILE A 442 -12.83 -14.63 -19.45
N GLU A 443 -13.99 -14.71 -20.09
CA GLU A 443 -14.16 -14.20 -21.45
C GLU A 443 -14.03 -12.66 -21.45
N PHE A 444 -13.02 -12.20 -22.17
CA PHE A 444 -12.87 -10.79 -22.53
C PHE A 444 -13.23 -10.64 -24.03
N ARG A 445 -13.95 -9.58 -24.37
CA ARG A 445 -14.28 -9.28 -25.78
C ARG A 445 -13.01 -8.96 -26.54
N SER A 446 -12.40 -9.96 -27.16
CA SER A 446 -11.28 -9.76 -28.09
C SER A 446 -11.77 -9.01 -29.32
N GLY A 447 -11.05 -7.96 -29.71
CA GLY A 447 -11.35 -7.16 -30.92
C GLY A 447 -12.02 -5.81 -30.66
N ASP A 448 -12.35 -5.46 -29.41
CA ASP A 448 -12.74 -4.10 -29.10
C ASP A 448 -11.54 -3.15 -29.29
N PRO A 449 -11.75 -1.94 -29.85
CA PRO A 449 -10.68 -0.97 -29.96
C PRO A 449 -10.16 -0.60 -28.56
N TYR A 450 -8.85 -0.31 -28.46
CA TYR A 450 -8.24 0.13 -27.22
C TYR A 450 -8.99 1.33 -26.65
N ARG A 451 -9.29 1.27 -25.36
CA ARG A 451 -9.85 2.36 -24.57
C ARG A 451 -8.94 2.67 -23.40
N GLY A 452 -8.60 3.93 -23.19
CA GLY A 452 -7.77 4.39 -22.09
C GLY A 452 -8.39 5.55 -21.34
N TRP A 453 -8.08 5.68 -20.05
CA TRP A 453 -8.52 6.77 -19.19
C TRP A 453 -7.41 7.24 -18.28
N ALA A 454 -7.18 8.55 -18.28
CA ALA A 454 -6.34 9.17 -17.26
C ALA A 454 -7.14 9.33 -15.98
N SER A 455 -6.57 8.92 -14.86
CA SER A 455 -7.11 9.15 -13.53
C SER A 455 -6.58 10.47 -12.96
N ALA A 456 -7.42 11.22 -12.26
CA ALA A 456 -6.95 12.36 -11.48
C ALA A 456 -6.19 11.88 -10.23
N ASP A 457 -5.10 12.57 -9.89
CA ASP A 457 -4.35 12.29 -8.67
C ASP A 457 -5.28 12.37 -7.44
N LEU A 458 -5.14 11.42 -6.51
CA LEU A 458 -5.94 11.29 -5.30
C LEU A 458 -7.44 11.04 -5.52
N GLN A 459 -7.89 10.88 -6.78
CA GLN A 459 -9.28 10.59 -7.13
C GLN A 459 -9.34 9.47 -8.18
N PRO A 460 -9.06 8.21 -7.82
CA PRO A 460 -8.83 7.13 -8.77
C PRO A 460 -10.02 6.87 -9.71
N LEU A 461 -11.24 7.15 -9.29
CA LEU A 461 -12.45 6.96 -10.11
C LEU A 461 -12.87 8.22 -10.89
N THR A 462 -12.13 9.32 -10.79
CA THR A 462 -12.34 10.51 -11.63
C THR A 462 -11.56 10.33 -12.93
N LEU A 463 -12.23 9.81 -13.95
CA LEU A 463 -11.63 9.33 -15.18
C LEU A 463 -11.87 10.30 -16.34
N THR A 464 -10.80 10.63 -17.06
CA THR A 464 -10.84 11.39 -18.30
C THR A 464 -10.49 10.46 -19.46
N PRO A 465 -11.39 10.25 -20.44
CA PRO A 465 -11.10 9.40 -21.59
C PRO A 465 -9.87 9.89 -22.35
N TRP A 466 -9.01 8.95 -22.74
CA TRP A 466 -7.89 9.22 -23.62
C TRP A 466 -8.37 9.40 -25.06
N THR A 467 -8.06 10.54 -25.64
CA THR A 467 -8.43 10.89 -27.03
C THR A 467 -7.22 11.11 -27.94
N GLY A 468 -6.02 10.91 -27.40
CA GLY A 468 -4.77 11.00 -28.17
C GLY A 468 -4.54 9.78 -29.08
N PRO A 469 -3.40 9.76 -29.79
CA PRO A 469 -2.99 8.61 -30.59
C PRO A 469 -2.81 7.38 -29.71
N LEU A 470 -2.77 6.20 -30.32
CA LEU A 470 -2.56 4.94 -29.63
C LEU A 470 -1.24 5.00 -28.85
N PRO A 471 -1.23 4.78 -27.51
CA PRO A 471 -0.04 4.90 -26.69
C PRO A 471 1.05 3.89 -27.01
#